data_e3ab83943a1c71373c1052233b6a89af
#
_entry.id   e3ab83943a1c71373c1052233b6a89af
#
_cell.length_a   1.000
_cell.length_b   1.000
_cell.length_c   1.000
_cell.angle_alpha   90.00
_cell.angle_beta   90.00
_cell.angle_gamma   90.00
#
_symmetry.space_group_name_H-M   'P 1'
#
loop_
_entity.id
_entity.type
_entity.pdbx_description
1 polymer ?
#
loop_
_entity_poly.entity_id
_entity_poly.type
_entity_poly.pdbx_seq_one_letter_code
_entity_poly.pdbx_strand_id
1 'polypeptide(L)'
;MEPLRYYYLCDQLGILVIQDLPSGNHNAQTPLDAKETARYGLQRLEQKEMMDALKAVPSIVMWNPYNEGWTQPGEFLSHSMLDFTRRYDPTRLVNGPSGCWDWEGGHLLPKGWKWENRVWTQHKPAGECEAADTVDLHLYRGPEMFAVNDRRISFLGEFGGLGHPVEGHLWRTSKKGNWGYGGIEDTKTRDGLEKTYLGLMDKLGDLAEKGLGGAIYTQTTDVEIEINGVLTYDRKVLKYNPAVLKAAHGRVCARGNGK
;
A
#
# COMPACT_ATOMS: atom_id res chain seq x y z
N MET A 1 12.96 -5.76 5.94
CA MET A 1 13.28 -6.85 5.00
C MET A 1 12.83 -8.16 5.64
N GLU A 2 12.06 -8.95 4.91
CA GLU A 2 11.63 -10.26 5.35
C GLU A 2 12.78 -11.28 5.28
N PRO A 3 12.68 -12.42 5.98
CA PRO A 3 13.66 -13.51 5.80
C PRO A 3 13.70 -14.01 4.35
N LEU A 4 14.87 -14.41 3.85
CA LEU A 4 15.05 -14.85 2.44
C LEU A 4 14.10 -15.98 2.03
N ARG A 5 13.68 -16.85 2.95
CA ARG A 5 12.68 -17.89 2.68
C ARG A 5 11.31 -17.34 2.27
N TYR A 6 10.95 -16.11 2.70
CA TYR A 6 9.71 -15.45 2.28
C TYR A 6 9.76 -15.18 0.77
N TYR A 7 10.85 -14.56 0.31
CA TYR A 7 11.03 -14.27 -1.12
C TYR A 7 11.10 -15.54 -1.95
N TYR A 8 11.83 -16.56 -1.48
CA TYR A 8 11.87 -17.86 -2.13
C TYR A 8 10.46 -18.47 -2.32
N LEU A 9 9.61 -18.38 -1.30
CA LEU A 9 8.23 -18.84 -1.41
C LEU A 9 7.40 -17.98 -2.36
N CYS A 10 7.59 -16.67 -2.37
CA CYS A 10 6.95 -15.78 -3.33
C CYS A 10 7.33 -16.14 -4.76
N ASP A 11 8.62 -16.38 -5.03
CA ASP A 11 9.10 -16.83 -6.33
C ASP A 11 8.45 -18.15 -6.76
N GLN A 12 8.39 -19.12 -5.86
CA GLN A 12 7.79 -20.43 -6.13
C GLN A 12 6.28 -20.37 -6.39
N LEU A 13 5.58 -19.49 -5.70
CA LEU A 13 4.13 -19.35 -5.78
C LEU A 13 3.68 -18.34 -6.85
N GLY A 14 4.61 -17.64 -7.50
CA GLY A 14 4.29 -16.58 -8.45
C GLY A 14 3.65 -15.35 -7.82
N ILE A 15 3.98 -15.06 -6.56
CA ILE A 15 3.48 -13.88 -5.83
C ILE A 15 4.39 -12.70 -6.14
N LEU A 16 3.82 -11.63 -6.68
CA LEU A 16 4.56 -10.37 -6.90
C LEU A 16 4.73 -9.64 -5.57
N VAL A 17 5.92 -9.11 -5.34
CA VAL A 17 6.30 -8.40 -4.12
C VAL A 17 6.59 -6.94 -4.45
N ILE A 18 5.96 -6.04 -3.69
CA ILE A 18 6.36 -4.64 -3.58
C ILE A 18 7.17 -4.53 -2.31
N GLN A 19 8.43 -4.16 -2.43
CA GLN A 19 9.34 -4.13 -1.30
C GLN A 19 9.42 -2.72 -0.72
N ASP A 20 8.86 -2.56 0.47
CA ASP A 20 9.05 -1.36 1.25
C ASP A 20 10.46 -1.26 1.81
N LEU A 21 10.97 -0.04 1.83
CA LEU A 21 12.19 0.29 2.52
C LEU A 21 11.88 0.63 3.99
N PRO A 22 12.78 0.30 4.92
CA PRO A 22 12.67 0.81 6.27
C PRO A 22 12.73 2.34 6.24
N SER A 23 11.59 2.99 6.35
CA SER A 23 11.50 4.44 6.46
C SER A 23 11.19 4.81 7.90
N GLY A 24 12.01 5.69 8.49
CA GLY A 24 11.80 6.18 9.85
C GLY A 24 10.72 7.26 9.90
N ASN A 25 10.31 7.65 11.11
CA ASN A 25 9.46 8.82 11.30
C ASN A 25 10.21 10.09 10.84
N HIS A 26 9.88 10.55 9.65
CA HIS A 26 10.24 11.86 9.14
C HIS A 26 9.02 12.79 9.22
N ASN A 27 9.26 14.07 9.21
CA ASN A 27 8.22 15.03 8.99
C ASN A 27 8.56 15.74 7.67
N ALA A 28 7.71 15.57 6.66
CA ALA A 28 7.89 16.18 5.36
C ALA A 28 8.10 17.71 5.39
N GLN A 29 7.69 18.34 6.48
CA GLN A 29 7.90 19.77 6.73
C GLN A 29 9.20 20.09 7.50
N THR A 30 10.00 19.07 7.85
CA THR A 30 11.28 19.33 8.54
C THR A 30 12.23 20.09 7.62
N PRO A 31 12.76 21.23 8.03
CA PRO A 31 13.72 21.95 7.22
C PRO A 31 14.95 21.11 6.90
N LEU A 32 15.47 21.25 5.70
CA LEU A 32 16.72 20.59 5.30
C LEU A 32 17.89 21.21 6.08
N ASP A 33 18.31 20.54 7.14
CA ASP A 33 19.48 20.87 7.94
C ASP A 33 20.53 19.73 7.91
N ALA A 34 21.63 19.92 8.63
CA ALA A 34 22.72 18.95 8.68
C ALA A 34 22.26 17.60 9.30
N LYS A 35 21.32 17.63 10.24
CA LYS A 35 20.78 16.41 10.89
C LYS A 35 19.89 15.65 9.91
N GLU A 36 18.99 16.33 9.20
CA GLU A 36 18.12 15.72 8.21
C GLU A 36 18.92 15.17 7.03
N THR A 37 19.95 15.89 6.57
CA THR A 37 20.88 15.43 5.55
C THR A 37 21.62 14.17 5.98
N ALA A 38 22.06 14.09 7.23
CA ALA A 38 22.74 12.90 7.76
C ALA A 38 21.78 11.69 7.86
N ARG A 39 20.55 11.91 8.30
CA ARG A 39 19.50 10.85 8.34
C ARG A 39 19.20 10.33 6.94
N TYR A 40 19.05 11.21 5.98
CA TYR A 40 18.85 10.83 4.58
C TYR A 40 20.03 10.02 4.04
N GLY A 41 21.27 10.42 4.34
CA GLY A 41 22.47 9.67 3.95
C GLY A 41 22.47 8.25 4.50
N LEU A 42 22.10 8.06 5.77
CA LEU A 42 21.99 6.74 6.38
C LEU A 42 20.86 5.92 5.75
N GLN A 43 19.68 6.49 5.58
CA GLN A 43 18.55 5.82 4.94
C GLN A 43 18.89 5.36 3.52
N ARG A 44 19.58 6.21 2.75
CA ARG A 44 20.04 5.85 1.39
C ARG A 44 21.03 4.69 1.39
N LEU A 45 21.91 4.63 2.40
CA LEU A 45 22.85 3.51 2.56
C LEU A 45 22.10 2.21 2.89
N GLU A 46 21.20 2.24 3.86
CA GLU A 46 20.38 1.07 4.24
C GLU A 46 19.53 0.58 3.06
N GLN A 47 18.95 1.50 2.30
CA GLN A 47 18.22 1.16 1.08
C GLN A 47 19.11 0.45 0.08
N LYS A 48 20.31 1.00 -0.18
CA LYS A 48 21.25 0.38 -1.09
C LYS A 48 21.61 -1.03 -0.67
N GLU A 49 21.92 -1.24 0.61
CA GLU A 49 22.29 -2.55 1.16
C GLU A 49 21.15 -3.55 1.02
N MET A 50 19.90 -3.13 1.27
CA MET A 50 18.73 -3.97 1.08
C MET A 50 18.51 -4.33 -0.40
N MET A 51 18.64 -3.36 -1.31
CA MET A 51 18.54 -3.62 -2.74
C MET A 51 19.65 -4.57 -3.21
N ASP A 52 20.89 -4.42 -2.74
CA ASP A 52 21.98 -5.36 -3.03
C ASP A 52 21.70 -6.78 -2.56
N ALA A 53 21.10 -6.92 -1.38
CA ALA A 53 20.73 -8.23 -0.84
C ALA A 53 19.57 -8.88 -1.60
N LEU A 54 18.68 -8.10 -2.20
CA LEU A 54 17.45 -8.58 -2.80
C LEU A 54 17.38 -8.47 -4.33
N LYS A 55 18.37 -7.87 -4.99
CA LYS A 55 18.36 -7.66 -6.45
C LYS A 55 18.23 -8.93 -7.30
N ALA A 56 18.58 -10.10 -6.72
CA ALA A 56 18.45 -11.39 -7.40
C ALA A 56 17.08 -12.05 -7.19
N VAL A 57 16.15 -11.41 -6.48
CA VAL A 57 14.82 -11.95 -6.18
C VAL A 57 13.84 -11.58 -7.30
N PRO A 58 13.38 -12.53 -8.13
CA PRO A 58 12.52 -12.23 -9.28
C PRO A 58 11.10 -11.82 -8.91
N SER A 59 10.59 -12.23 -7.74
CA SER A 59 9.25 -11.83 -7.28
C SER A 59 9.15 -10.35 -6.93
N ILE A 60 10.25 -9.66 -6.58
CA ILE A 60 10.21 -8.22 -6.33
C ILE A 60 10.06 -7.50 -7.68
N VAL A 61 8.96 -6.80 -7.84
CA VAL A 61 8.63 -6.07 -9.08
C VAL A 61 8.69 -4.56 -8.90
N MET A 62 8.64 -4.08 -7.66
CA MET A 62 8.63 -2.65 -7.35
C MET A 62 9.30 -2.36 -6.02
N TRP A 63 10.04 -1.25 -5.96
CA TRP A 63 10.61 -0.67 -4.75
C TRP A 63 9.71 0.47 -4.25
N ASN A 64 9.41 0.49 -2.95
CA ASN A 64 8.64 1.54 -2.30
C ASN A 64 9.50 2.26 -1.24
N PRO A 65 10.13 3.41 -1.57
CA PRO A 65 11.03 4.10 -0.65
C PRO A 65 10.37 4.70 0.58
N TYR A 66 9.09 5.06 0.51
CA TYR A 66 8.40 5.75 1.59
C TYR A 66 6.95 5.28 1.70
N ASN A 67 6.53 5.00 2.94
CA ASN A 67 5.12 4.77 3.26
C ASN A 67 4.52 6.06 3.81
N GLU A 68 3.62 6.66 3.04
CA GLU A 68 2.87 7.87 3.40
C GLU A 68 3.75 9.10 3.73
N GLY A 69 3.12 10.26 3.91
CA GLY A 69 3.85 11.52 4.11
C GLY A 69 4.62 11.63 5.41
N TRP A 70 4.28 10.82 6.42
CA TRP A 70 4.95 10.82 7.72
C TRP A 70 6.27 10.04 7.74
N THR A 71 6.61 9.32 6.67
CA THR A 71 7.88 8.58 6.56
C THR A 71 8.88 9.21 5.61
N GLN A 72 8.51 10.26 4.87
CA GLN A 72 9.37 10.91 3.90
C GLN A 72 10.02 12.20 4.44
N PRO A 73 11.26 12.52 4.03
CA PRO A 73 11.86 13.83 4.27
C PRO A 73 11.22 14.90 3.39
N GLY A 74 11.75 16.13 3.42
CA GLY A 74 11.31 17.19 2.53
C GLY A 74 11.45 16.85 1.04
N GLU A 75 10.73 17.59 0.19
CA GLU A 75 10.55 17.34 -1.25
C GLU A 75 11.85 16.98 -1.99
N PHE A 76 12.88 17.81 -1.85
CA PHE A 76 14.16 17.60 -2.53
C PHE A 76 14.81 16.25 -2.20
N LEU A 77 14.82 15.84 -0.93
CA LEU A 77 15.41 14.57 -0.51
C LEU A 77 14.56 13.40 -0.94
N SER A 78 13.24 13.55 -0.92
CA SER A 78 12.31 12.51 -1.40
C SER A 78 12.54 12.25 -2.89
N HIS A 79 12.55 13.26 -3.74
CA HIS A 79 12.85 13.12 -5.17
C HIS A 79 14.23 12.53 -5.42
N SER A 80 15.25 12.98 -4.67
CA SER A 80 16.61 12.45 -4.76
C SER A 80 16.68 10.94 -4.45
N MET A 81 15.85 10.46 -3.52
CA MET A 81 15.78 9.03 -3.20
C MET A 81 15.11 8.23 -4.32
N LEU A 82 14.01 8.75 -4.88
CA LEU A 82 13.34 8.10 -6.02
C LEU A 82 14.28 7.98 -7.23
N ASP A 83 14.96 9.06 -7.56
CA ASP A 83 15.95 9.08 -8.65
C ASP A 83 17.12 8.12 -8.39
N PHE A 84 17.61 8.09 -7.14
CA PHE A 84 18.62 7.10 -6.75
C PHE A 84 18.11 5.67 -6.93
N THR A 85 16.91 5.34 -6.43
CA THR A 85 16.33 4.00 -6.50
C THR A 85 16.22 3.54 -7.96
N ARG A 86 15.67 4.39 -8.83
CA ARG A 86 15.50 4.11 -10.26
C ARG A 86 16.83 3.89 -10.97
N ARG A 87 17.83 4.70 -10.71
CA ARG A 87 19.15 4.57 -11.33
C ARG A 87 19.93 3.36 -10.80
N TYR A 88 19.71 3.02 -9.54
CA TYR A 88 20.40 1.91 -8.90
C TYR A 88 19.88 0.56 -9.35
N ASP A 89 18.55 0.44 -9.54
CA ASP A 89 17.91 -0.73 -10.13
C ASP A 89 16.88 -0.32 -11.21
N PRO A 90 17.31 -0.14 -12.45
CA PRO A 90 16.44 0.24 -13.57
C PRO A 90 15.56 -0.91 -14.06
N THR A 91 15.64 -2.09 -13.45
CA THR A 91 14.89 -3.29 -13.89
C THR A 91 13.54 -3.44 -13.20
N ARG A 92 13.28 -2.63 -12.18
CA ARG A 92 12.04 -2.68 -11.37
C ARG A 92 11.35 -1.33 -11.33
N LEU A 93 10.06 -1.37 -11.09
CA LEU A 93 9.28 -0.16 -10.88
C LEU A 93 9.68 0.53 -9.57
N VAL A 94 9.47 1.83 -9.52
CA VAL A 94 9.63 2.63 -8.30
C VAL A 94 8.31 3.30 -7.98
N ASN A 95 7.77 3.00 -6.79
CA ASN A 95 6.67 3.76 -6.23
C ASN A 95 7.16 5.13 -5.73
N GLY A 96 6.32 6.15 -5.83
CA GLY A 96 6.51 7.38 -5.09
C GLY A 96 6.28 7.15 -3.59
N PRO A 97 6.27 8.17 -2.75
CA PRO A 97 5.69 8.02 -1.42
C PRO A 97 4.26 7.55 -1.55
N SER A 98 3.93 6.39 -0.94
CA SER A 98 2.62 5.79 -1.10
C SER A 98 1.49 6.65 -0.53
N GLY A 99 0.26 6.40 -0.94
CA GLY A 99 -0.92 7.00 -0.34
C GLY A 99 -1.25 8.43 -0.72
N CYS A 100 -0.97 8.91 -1.92
CA CYS A 100 -1.13 10.28 -2.42
C CYS A 100 -0.22 11.32 -1.73
N TRP A 101 0.83 10.91 -1.10
CA TRP A 101 1.75 11.78 -0.38
C TRP A 101 3.03 12.08 -1.17
N ASP A 102 3.10 11.63 -2.41
CA ASP A 102 4.13 12.18 -3.28
C ASP A 102 3.87 13.69 -3.45
N TRP A 103 4.96 14.46 -3.55
CA TRP A 103 4.88 15.92 -3.62
C TRP A 103 4.04 16.40 -4.80
N GLU A 104 3.79 15.55 -5.75
CA GLU A 104 2.95 15.80 -6.91
C GLU A 104 1.52 15.33 -6.71
N GLY A 105 1.32 14.19 -6.06
CA GLY A 105 0.00 13.65 -5.74
C GLY A 105 -0.64 14.25 -4.49
N GLY A 106 0.10 14.39 -3.41
CA GLY A 106 -0.42 14.89 -2.13
C GLY A 106 -0.77 16.38 -2.12
N HIS A 107 -0.10 17.19 -2.94
CA HIS A 107 -0.45 18.60 -3.13
C HIS A 107 -1.66 18.83 -4.03
N LEU A 108 -2.16 17.80 -4.68
CA LEU A 108 -3.31 17.87 -5.57
C LEU A 108 -4.64 17.90 -4.86
N LEU A 109 -4.63 17.65 -3.57
CA LEU A 109 -5.85 17.84 -2.80
C LEU A 109 -6.12 19.34 -2.68
N PRO A 110 -7.19 19.88 -3.27
CA PRO A 110 -7.48 21.32 -3.20
C PRO A 110 -7.47 21.80 -1.77
N LYS A 111 -6.93 23.01 -1.53
CA LYS A 111 -6.95 23.61 -0.20
C LYS A 111 -8.37 23.59 0.38
N GLY A 112 -8.57 22.90 1.51
CA GLY A 112 -9.88 22.69 2.10
C GLY A 112 -10.60 21.42 1.64
N TRP A 113 -9.95 20.56 0.89
CA TRP A 113 -10.47 19.26 0.52
C TRP A 113 -10.73 18.40 1.77
N LYS A 114 -11.91 17.77 1.77
CA LYS A 114 -12.30 16.83 2.82
C LYS A 114 -12.45 15.44 2.22
N TRP A 115 -12.16 14.41 2.99
CA TRP A 115 -12.31 13.01 2.62
C TRP A 115 -13.70 12.65 2.06
N GLU A 116 -14.70 13.47 2.37
CA GLU A 116 -16.07 13.32 1.90
C GLU A 116 -16.29 13.81 0.46
N ASN A 117 -15.39 14.63 -0.09
CA ASN A 117 -15.50 15.22 -1.45
C ASN A 117 -14.87 14.32 -2.52
N ARG A 118 -15.20 13.05 -2.51
CA ARG A 118 -14.59 11.97 -3.29
C ARG A 118 -14.83 12.09 -4.80
N VAL A 119 -13.97 12.79 -5.51
CA VAL A 119 -13.93 12.72 -6.98
C VAL A 119 -12.48 12.50 -7.43
N TRP A 120 -11.88 11.43 -6.93
CA TRP A 120 -10.51 11.03 -7.22
C TRP A 120 -10.23 10.80 -8.70
N THR A 121 -11.20 10.23 -9.42
CA THR A 121 -11.10 9.94 -10.84
C THR A 121 -11.03 11.17 -11.76
N GLN A 122 -11.22 12.37 -11.21
CA GLN A 122 -11.20 13.62 -11.99
C GLN A 122 -9.94 14.47 -11.76
N HIS A 123 -9.10 14.13 -10.80
CA HIS A 123 -7.89 14.88 -10.53
C HIS A 123 -6.73 14.27 -11.32
N LYS A 124 -6.26 14.99 -12.32
CA LYS A 124 -4.95 14.71 -12.91
C LYS A 124 -3.88 15.12 -11.90
N PRO A 125 -2.88 14.28 -11.65
CA PRO A 125 -1.70 14.72 -10.92
C PRO A 125 -1.15 15.99 -11.59
N ALA A 126 -0.99 17.08 -10.84
CA ALA A 126 -0.35 18.28 -11.34
C ALA A 126 1.16 18.11 -11.12
N GLY A 127 1.95 18.09 -12.19
CA GLY A 127 3.39 17.99 -12.10
C GLY A 127 3.95 16.67 -12.64
N GLU A 128 5.20 16.62 -12.86
CA GLU A 128 5.92 15.53 -13.49
C GLU A 128 6.94 14.95 -12.50
N CYS A 129 6.54 13.98 -11.64
CA CYS A 129 7.53 13.16 -10.97
C CYS A 129 8.06 12.10 -11.96
N GLU A 130 9.05 12.47 -12.72
CA GLU A 130 9.69 11.56 -13.67
C GLU A 130 10.35 10.37 -12.96
N ALA A 131 10.55 10.46 -11.65
CA ALA A 131 11.23 9.43 -10.88
C ALA A 131 10.30 8.31 -10.37
N ALA A 132 8.97 8.49 -10.34
CA ALA A 132 8.01 7.48 -9.91
C ALA A 132 7.23 6.89 -11.09
N ASP A 133 7.02 5.55 -11.06
CA ASP A 133 6.24 4.84 -12.08
C ASP A 133 4.77 4.73 -11.75
N THR A 134 4.40 5.01 -10.50
CA THR A 134 3.03 4.90 -10.00
C THR A 134 2.52 6.24 -9.48
N VAL A 135 1.22 6.40 -9.50
CA VAL A 135 0.50 7.32 -8.62
C VAL A 135 -0.33 6.48 -7.67
N ASP A 136 0.07 6.49 -6.40
CA ASP A 136 -0.45 5.58 -5.39
C ASP A 136 -1.49 6.26 -4.51
N LEU A 137 -2.56 5.53 -4.20
CA LEU A 137 -3.64 5.97 -3.34
C LEU A 137 -3.78 5.05 -2.13
N HIS A 138 -3.92 5.60 -0.94
CA HIS A 138 -4.43 4.91 0.24
C HIS A 138 -5.83 5.42 0.54
N LEU A 139 -6.82 4.54 0.49
CA LEU A 139 -8.20 4.93 0.76
C LEU A 139 -9.00 3.86 1.49
N TYR A 140 -9.38 4.18 2.68
CA TYR A 140 -10.18 3.31 3.54
C TYR A 140 -11.65 3.79 3.66
N ARG A 141 -12.62 2.88 3.47
CA ARG A 141 -12.45 1.48 3.10
C ARG A 141 -12.13 1.31 1.60
N GLY A 142 -12.33 2.32 0.76
CA GLY A 142 -12.17 2.27 -0.69
C GLY A 142 -13.12 1.28 -1.37
N PRO A 143 -12.69 0.63 -2.51
CA PRO A 143 -11.58 1.07 -3.33
C PRO A 143 -11.95 2.28 -4.20
N GLU A 144 -10.95 3.03 -4.62
CA GLU A 144 -11.02 4.10 -5.62
C GLU A 144 -9.69 4.15 -6.40
N MET A 145 -9.60 5.00 -7.43
CA MET A 145 -8.38 5.15 -8.20
C MET A 145 -8.22 6.57 -8.72
N PHE A 146 -6.99 6.98 -8.99
CA PHE A 146 -6.73 8.16 -9.82
C PHE A 146 -7.08 7.91 -11.27
N ALA A 147 -7.35 8.97 -12.00
CA ALA A 147 -7.56 8.89 -13.45
C ALA A 147 -6.31 8.28 -14.12
N VAL A 148 -6.55 7.34 -15.03
CA VAL A 148 -5.49 6.75 -15.84
C VAL A 148 -4.83 7.84 -16.67
N ASN A 149 -3.51 7.83 -16.72
CA ASN A 149 -2.71 8.70 -17.59
C ASN A 149 -1.66 7.85 -18.34
N ASP A 150 -0.95 8.47 -19.25
CA ASP A 150 0.04 7.84 -20.13
C ASP A 150 1.45 7.74 -19.52
N ARG A 151 1.66 8.25 -18.31
CA ARG A 151 2.97 8.37 -17.67
C ARG A 151 3.15 7.49 -16.46
N ARG A 152 2.12 7.41 -15.61
CA ARG A 152 2.19 6.73 -14.30
C ARG A 152 1.04 5.74 -14.15
N ILE A 153 1.34 4.60 -13.57
CA ILE A 153 0.36 3.56 -13.25
C ILE A 153 -0.54 4.04 -12.11
N SER A 154 -1.85 4.06 -12.31
CA SER A 154 -2.79 4.25 -11.20
C SER A 154 -2.78 3.02 -10.30
N PHE A 155 -2.40 3.19 -9.05
CA PHE A 155 -2.17 2.14 -8.08
C PHE A 155 -2.94 2.43 -6.78
N LEU A 156 -3.52 1.41 -6.15
CA LEU A 156 -4.21 1.51 -4.88
C LEU A 156 -3.40 0.73 -3.83
N GLY A 157 -2.40 1.39 -3.24
CA GLY A 157 -1.44 0.78 -2.34
C GLY A 157 -2.01 0.26 -1.04
N GLU A 158 -3.12 0.87 -0.57
CA GLU A 158 -3.84 0.37 0.60
C GLU A 158 -5.34 0.63 0.48
N PHE A 159 -6.15 -0.40 0.80
CA PHE A 159 -7.59 -0.25 0.91
C PHE A 159 -8.19 -1.36 1.80
N GLY A 160 -9.46 -1.23 2.12
CA GLY A 160 -10.22 -2.21 2.89
C GLY A 160 -10.05 -2.02 4.38
N GLY A 161 -9.09 -2.67 4.98
CA GLY A 161 -8.81 -2.53 6.42
C GLY A 161 -9.98 -2.93 7.33
N LEU A 162 -10.77 -3.95 6.93
CA LEU A 162 -12.00 -4.34 7.63
C LEU A 162 -11.69 -4.99 8.97
N GLY A 163 -11.99 -4.28 10.06
CA GLY A 163 -11.77 -4.78 11.42
C GLY A 163 -12.73 -5.91 11.77
N HIS A 164 -12.21 -7.04 12.25
CA HIS A 164 -13.00 -8.17 12.76
C HIS A 164 -12.32 -8.79 13.98
N PRO A 165 -12.90 -8.63 15.18
CA PRO A 165 -12.36 -9.22 16.40
C PRO A 165 -12.65 -10.73 16.44
N VAL A 166 -11.63 -11.53 16.72
CA VAL A 166 -11.77 -12.97 16.99
C VAL A 166 -11.45 -13.21 18.46
N GLU A 167 -12.45 -13.66 19.21
CA GLU A 167 -12.29 -13.93 20.65
C GLU A 167 -11.20 -14.98 20.90
N GLY A 168 -10.36 -14.71 21.91
CA GLY A 168 -9.20 -15.58 22.21
C GLY A 168 -7.98 -15.36 21.32
N HIS A 169 -8.10 -14.54 20.26
CA HIS A 169 -7.04 -14.27 19.28
C HIS A 169 -6.81 -12.76 19.08
N LEU A 170 -6.94 -11.98 20.15
CA LEU A 170 -6.65 -10.54 20.15
C LEU A 170 -5.34 -10.29 20.89
N TRP A 171 -4.46 -9.45 20.33
CA TRP A 171 -3.23 -9.00 20.98
C TRP A 171 -3.53 -8.34 22.32
N ARG A 172 -4.52 -7.45 22.33
CA ARG A 172 -5.07 -6.85 23.54
C ARG A 172 -6.42 -7.47 23.85
N THR A 173 -6.53 -8.20 24.94
CA THR A 173 -7.76 -8.88 25.38
C THR A 173 -8.88 -7.92 25.79
N SER A 174 -8.54 -6.68 26.17
CA SER A 174 -9.55 -5.62 26.40
C SER A 174 -10.21 -5.24 25.07
N LYS A 175 -11.53 -5.22 25.03
CA LYS A 175 -12.31 -4.80 23.86
C LYS A 175 -12.11 -3.32 23.50
N LYS A 176 -11.60 -2.50 24.43
CA LYS A 176 -11.28 -1.09 24.17
C LYS A 176 -9.93 -0.95 23.46
N GLY A 177 -9.93 -0.20 22.38
CA GLY A 177 -8.74 0.19 21.64
C GLY A 177 -8.39 -0.69 20.44
N ASN A 178 -8.99 -1.88 20.27
CA ASN A 178 -8.89 -2.61 19.02
C ASN A 178 -9.70 -1.90 17.93
N TRP A 179 -9.15 -1.78 16.73
CA TRP A 179 -9.75 -0.99 15.67
C TRP A 179 -9.56 -1.58 14.27
N GLY A 180 -10.39 -1.12 13.34
CA GLY A 180 -10.28 -1.32 11.91
C GLY A 180 -10.99 -0.17 11.20
N TYR A 181 -10.70 0.04 9.96
CA TYR A 181 -11.22 1.19 9.21
C TYR A 181 -12.74 1.11 8.99
N GLY A 182 -13.41 2.25 9.20
CA GLY A 182 -14.87 2.37 9.10
C GLY A 182 -15.63 1.70 10.25
N GLY A 183 -14.92 1.41 11.36
CA GLY A 183 -15.48 0.71 12.52
C GLY A 183 -15.64 -0.80 12.27
N ILE A 184 -16.23 -1.50 13.25
CA ILE A 184 -16.41 -2.96 13.23
C ILE A 184 -17.88 -3.37 13.19
N GLU A 185 -18.82 -2.43 13.09
CA GLU A 185 -20.25 -2.73 13.25
C GLU A 185 -20.77 -3.70 12.20
N ASP A 186 -20.45 -3.44 10.91
CA ASP A 186 -20.86 -4.27 9.78
C ASP A 186 -20.05 -5.57 9.66
N THR A 187 -18.93 -5.67 10.39
CA THR A 187 -17.96 -6.75 10.30
C THR A 187 -17.82 -7.55 11.60
N LYS A 188 -18.74 -7.38 12.55
CA LYS A 188 -18.77 -8.13 13.83
C LYS A 188 -18.92 -9.64 13.63
N THR A 189 -19.65 -10.05 12.59
CA THR A 189 -19.82 -11.45 12.24
C THR A 189 -18.98 -11.80 11.02
N ARG A 190 -18.61 -13.05 10.89
CA ARG A 190 -17.91 -13.54 9.71
C ARG A 190 -18.68 -13.28 8.42
N ASP A 191 -19.98 -13.54 8.42
CA ASP A 191 -20.85 -13.31 7.26
C ASP A 191 -20.89 -11.82 6.88
N GLY A 192 -20.98 -10.93 7.85
CA GLY A 192 -20.90 -9.49 7.62
C GLY A 192 -19.56 -9.04 7.08
N LEU A 193 -18.46 -9.59 7.61
CA LEU A 193 -17.11 -9.35 7.12
C LEU A 193 -16.96 -9.81 5.67
N GLU A 194 -17.35 -11.06 5.35
CA GLU A 194 -17.26 -11.59 3.98
C GLU A 194 -18.15 -10.83 3.01
N LYS A 195 -19.37 -10.48 3.40
CA LYS A 195 -20.27 -9.66 2.57
C LYS A 195 -19.66 -8.28 2.25
N THR A 196 -19.10 -7.62 3.25
CA THR A 196 -18.47 -6.30 3.06
C THR A 196 -17.25 -6.43 2.16
N TYR A 197 -16.41 -7.43 2.39
CA TYR A 197 -15.24 -7.73 1.56
C TYR A 197 -15.61 -7.97 0.10
N LEU A 198 -16.62 -8.80 -0.17
CA LEU A 198 -17.09 -9.07 -1.53
C LEU A 198 -17.56 -7.81 -2.24
N GLY A 199 -18.26 -6.91 -1.54
CA GLY A 199 -18.63 -5.61 -2.09
C GLY A 199 -17.43 -4.73 -2.47
N LEU A 200 -16.33 -4.79 -1.70
CA LEU A 200 -15.09 -4.12 -2.07
C LEU A 200 -14.44 -4.76 -3.30
N MET A 201 -14.43 -6.10 -3.39
CA MET A 201 -13.85 -6.82 -4.53
C MET A 201 -14.64 -6.58 -5.83
N ASP A 202 -15.96 -6.48 -5.76
CA ASP A 202 -16.76 -6.15 -6.94
C ASP A 202 -16.44 -4.74 -7.47
N LYS A 203 -16.35 -3.74 -6.58
CA LYS A 203 -15.87 -2.39 -6.93
C LYS A 203 -14.45 -2.40 -7.49
N LEU A 204 -13.56 -3.18 -6.89
CA LEU A 204 -12.19 -3.31 -7.38
C LEU A 204 -12.15 -3.87 -8.80
N GLY A 205 -13.01 -4.83 -9.11
CA GLY A 205 -13.18 -5.33 -10.46
C GLY A 205 -13.60 -4.23 -11.45
N ASP A 206 -14.54 -3.34 -11.07
CA ASP A 206 -14.94 -2.19 -11.88
C ASP A 206 -13.77 -1.22 -12.15
N LEU A 207 -12.89 -1.03 -11.16
CA LEU A 207 -11.70 -0.19 -11.31
C LEU A 207 -10.63 -0.85 -12.18
N ALA A 208 -10.46 -2.17 -12.07
CA ALA A 208 -9.54 -2.93 -12.91
C ALA A 208 -9.93 -2.81 -14.40
N GLU A 209 -11.22 -2.89 -14.73
CA GLU A 209 -11.71 -2.64 -16.08
C GLU A 209 -11.44 -1.21 -16.59
N LYS A 210 -11.36 -0.24 -15.68
CA LYS A 210 -11.04 1.16 -15.99
C LYS A 210 -9.55 1.44 -16.10
N GLY A 211 -8.68 0.46 -15.78
CA GLY A 211 -7.25 0.57 -15.92
C GLY A 211 -6.48 0.77 -14.61
N LEU A 212 -7.07 0.41 -13.46
CA LEU A 212 -6.29 0.29 -12.22
C LEU A 212 -5.20 -0.77 -12.40
N GLY A 213 -3.94 -0.38 -12.21
CA GLY A 213 -2.79 -1.25 -12.47
C GLY A 213 -2.50 -2.26 -11.35
N GLY A 214 -2.96 -1.98 -10.14
CA GLY A 214 -2.84 -2.90 -9.02
C GLY A 214 -3.48 -2.37 -7.76
N ALA A 215 -3.73 -3.28 -6.79
CA ALA A 215 -4.30 -2.92 -5.51
C ALA A 215 -3.83 -3.87 -4.40
N ILE A 216 -3.67 -3.34 -3.18
CA ILE A 216 -3.28 -4.11 -1.99
C ILE A 216 -4.33 -3.95 -0.91
N TYR A 217 -4.90 -5.08 -0.48
CA TYR A 217 -5.82 -5.11 0.66
C TYR A 217 -5.03 -5.07 1.98
N THR A 218 -5.38 -4.18 2.86
CA THR A 218 -4.80 -4.04 4.19
C THR A 218 -5.59 -4.86 5.20
N GLN A 219 -5.05 -5.97 5.77
CA GLN A 219 -3.69 -6.48 5.59
C GLN A 219 -3.65 -8.01 5.77
N THR A 220 -2.49 -8.63 5.72
CA THR A 220 -2.38 -10.09 5.82
C THR A 220 -2.67 -10.62 7.22
N THR A 221 -2.12 -9.99 8.26
CA THR A 221 -2.33 -10.38 9.67
C THR A 221 -2.71 -9.17 10.49
N ASP A 222 -3.46 -9.37 11.58
CA ASP A 222 -3.60 -8.32 12.58
C ASP A 222 -2.23 -7.90 13.12
N VAL A 223 -2.09 -6.62 13.40
CA VAL A 223 -0.88 -6.03 13.99
C VAL A 223 -1.26 -5.32 15.29
N GLU A 224 -0.86 -5.89 16.41
CA GLU A 224 -1.21 -5.38 17.74
C GLU A 224 -2.72 -5.15 17.91
N ILE A 225 -3.14 -3.89 18.06
CA ILE A 225 -4.54 -3.51 18.25
C ILE A 225 -5.28 -3.25 16.94
N GLU A 226 -4.59 -3.27 15.83
CA GLU A 226 -5.16 -3.16 14.49
C GLU A 226 -5.65 -4.53 14.03
N ILE A 227 -6.98 -4.74 14.09
CA ILE A 227 -7.62 -6.04 13.91
C ILE A 227 -8.23 -6.22 12.51
N ASN A 228 -7.58 -5.74 11.48
CA ASN A 228 -8.05 -5.75 10.10
C ASN A 228 -7.31 -6.77 9.19
N GLY A 229 -6.51 -7.63 9.79
CA GLY A 229 -5.85 -8.70 9.07
C GLY A 229 -6.81 -9.75 8.50
N VAL A 230 -6.40 -10.41 7.43
CA VAL A 230 -7.05 -11.62 6.91
C VAL A 230 -6.88 -12.77 7.91
N LEU A 231 -5.75 -12.78 8.61
CA LEU A 231 -5.42 -13.71 9.70
C LEU A 231 -5.36 -12.95 11.03
N THR A 232 -5.60 -13.66 12.13
CA THR A 232 -5.33 -13.16 13.48
C THR A 232 -3.83 -12.91 13.70
N TYR A 233 -3.45 -12.06 14.71
CA TYR A 233 -2.06 -11.70 14.99
C TYR A 233 -1.16 -12.92 15.24
N ASP A 234 -1.71 -13.97 15.85
CA ASP A 234 -1.03 -15.24 16.13
C ASP A 234 -1.07 -16.22 14.95
N ARG A 235 -1.68 -15.83 13.82
CA ARG A 235 -1.82 -16.57 12.57
C ARG A 235 -2.56 -17.91 12.71
N LYS A 236 -3.31 -18.10 13.77
CA LYS A 236 -4.04 -19.36 14.03
C LYS A 236 -5.42 -19.42 13.38
N VAL A 237 -6.04 -18.26 13.15
CA VAL A 237 -7.38 -18.19 12.57
C VAL A 237 -7.37 -17.38 11.29
N LEU A 238 -7.81 -18.02 10.20
CA LEU A 238 -8.18 -17.34 8.97
C LEU A 238 -9.61 -16.80 9.14
N LYS A 239 -9.78 -15.49 9.09
CA LYS A 239 -11.07 -14.84 9.36
C LYS A 239 -12.10 -14.99 8.25
N TYR A 240 -11.67 -15.37 7.07
CA TYR A 240 -12.47 -15.55 5.87
C TYR A 240 -12.54 -17.02 5.42
N ASN A 241 -13.54 -17.34 4.62
CA ASN A 241 -13.55 -18.61 3.90
C ASN A 241 -12.54 -18.55 2.72
N PRO A 242 -11.54 -19.44 2.65
CA PRO A 242 -10.54 -19.43 1.57
C PRO A 242 -11.15 -19.51 0.16
N ALA A 243 -12.23 -20.28 0.02
CA ALA A 243 -12.91 -20.43 -1.28
C ALA A 243 -13.57 -19.11 -1.72
N VAL A 244 -14.11 -18.34 -0.77
CA VAL A 244 -14.70 -17.02 -1.02
C VAL A 244 -13.61 -16.03 -1.48
N LEU A 245 -12.48 -15.99 -0.78
CA LEU A 245 -11.34 -15.15 -1.16
C LEU A 245 -10.83 -15.50 -2.56
N LYS A 246 -10.56 -16.79 -2.81
CA LYS A 246 -10.05 -17.27 -4.10
C LYS A 246 -11.00 -16.92 -5.26
N ALA A 247 -12.30 -17.12 -5.07
CA ALA A 247 -13.29 -16.80 -6.10
C ALA A 247 -13.39 -15.29 -6.35
N ALA A 248 -13.33 -14.46 -5.29
CA ALA A 248 -13.37 -13.01 -5.42
C ALA A 248 -12.14 -12.47 -6.17
N HIS A 249 -10.94 -12.90 -5.80
CA HIS A 249 -9.70 -12.50 -6.46
C HIS A 249 -9.68 -12.95 -7.93
N GLY A 250 -10.11 -14.20 -8.22
CA GLY A 250 -10.19 -14.70 -9.59
C GLY A 250 -11.11 -13.85 -10.49
N ARG A 251 -12.24 -13.35 -9.94
CA ARG A 251 -13.12 -12.43 -10.69
C ARG A 251 -12.44 -11.09 -10.98
N VAL A 252 -11.77 -10.50 -9.99
CA VAL A 252 -11.04 -9.22 -10.18
C VAL A 252 -9.97 -9.37 -11.26
N CYS A 253 -9.13 -10.43 -11.18
CA CYS A 253 -8.09 -10.69 -12.16
C CYS A 253 -8.67 -10.93 -13.57
N ALA A 254 -9.77 -11.67 -13.69
CA ALA A 254 -10.41 -11.93 -14.97
C ALA A 254 -10.92 -10.63 -15.64
N ARG A 255 -11.47 -9.70 -14.85
CA ARG A 255 -11.96 -8.39 -15.35
C ARG A 255 -10.82 -7.48 -15.78
N GLY A 256 -9.70 -7.46 -15.06
CA GLY A 256 -8.52 -6.68 -15.43
C GLY A 256 -7.81 -7.18 -16.71
N ASN A 257 -7.89 -8.48 -17.00
CA ASN A 257 -7.27 -9.09 -18.17
C ASN A 257 -8.10 -9.02 -19.45
N GLY A 258 -9.31 -8.49 -19.39
CA GLY A 258 -10.26 -8.43 -20.52
C GLY A 258 -10.00 -7.31 -21.53
N LYS A 259 -8.83 -6.65 -21.48
CA LYS A 259 -8.46 -5.56 -22.41
C LYS A 259 -7.30 -5.95 -23.30
#